data_2d7d70e351bc5d6c3f4da3dfb484bcc6
#
_entry.id   2d7d70e351bc5d6c3f4da3dfb484bcc6
#
_cell.length_a   1.000
_cell.length_b   1.000
_cell.length_c   1.000
_cell.angle_alpha   90.00
_cell.angle_beta   90.00
_cell.angle_gamma   90.00
#
_symmetry.space_group_name_H-M   'P 1'
#
loop_
_entity.id
_entity.type
_entity.pdbx_description
1 polymer ?
#
loop_
_entity_poly.entity_id
_entity_poly.type
_entity_poly.pdbx_seq_one_letter_code
_entity_poly.pdbx_strand_id
1 'polypeptide(L)'
;MIELAPSILSADFSRLGAEVRAATEGGATIIHVDIMDGHFVPNLTIGPPVVKSLRRATELPLDCHLMIENPDEFIPAFAEAGADWISVHQEACRHLNRTLHLIKSHDCVAGVVINPATPVDTLAEVLDIVDYVLVMSVNPGFGGQKFIPSTLHKMQQLAQIRSQRGLPYRIEVDGGVALDTVAEVVRAGAEILVAGNAVFGSGDPTKNAETLLRTATEAALQRV
;
A
#
# COMPACT_ATOMS: atom_id res chain seq x y z
N MET A 1 -10.38 8.37 8.81
CA MET A 1 -10.06 7.22 9.69
C MET A 1 -8.70 6.71 9.26
N ILE A 2 -7.81 6.34 10.20
CA ILE A 2 -6.52 5.73 9.87
C ILE A 2 -6.71 4.22 9.79
N GLU A 3 -6.10 3.60 8.78
CA GLU A 3 -6.10 2.15 8.58
C GLU A 3 -4.66 1.62 8.51
N LEU A 4 -4.47 0.43 9.05
CA LEU A 4 -3.20 -0.28 9.02
C LEU A 4 -3.29 -1.41 8.00
N ALA A 5 -2.33 -1.43 7.06
CA ALA A 5 -2.17 -2.43 6.01
C ALA A 5 -0.82 -3.16 6.19
N PRO A 6 -0.72 -4.18 7.05
CA PRO A 6 0.52 -4.92 7.22
C PRO A 6 0.98 -5.59 5.92
N SER A 7 2.23 -5.28 5.49
CA SER A 7 2.82 -5.95 4.34
C SER A 7 3.35 -7.32 4.72
N ILE A 8 2.81 -8.35 4.10
CA ILE A 8 3.24 -9.74 4.31
C ILE A 8 4.65 -10.03 3.76
N LEU A 9 5.25 -9.11 3.03
CA LEU A 9 6.64 -9.24 2.56
C LEU A 9 7.62 -9.50 3.72
N SER A 10 7.32 -8.97 4.92
CA SER A 10 8.14 -9.15 6.13
C SER A 10 7.66 -10.28 7.04
N ALA A 11 6.58 -10.98 6.69
CA ALA A 11 6.02 -12.08 7.47
C ALA A 11 6.77 -13.40 7.25
N ASP A 12 6.58 -14.37 8.15
CA ASP A 12 7.04 -15.74 7.94
C ASP A 12 6.15 -16.44 6.91
N PHE A 13 6.64 -16.63 5.69
CA PHE A 13 5.90 -17.24 4.59
C PHE A 13 5.49 -18.68 4.86
N SER A 14 6.17 -19.39 5.78
CA SER A 14 5.78 -20.74 6.18
C SER A 14 4.48 -20.77 7.00
N ARG A 15 4.04 -19.62 7.52
CA ARG A 15 2.88 -19.46 8.42
C ARG A 15 1.99 -18.27 8.07
N LEU A 16 1.98 -17.81 6.83
CA LEU A 16 1.29 -16.58 6.41
C LEU A 16 -0.13 -16.44 6.98
N GLY A 17 -0.92 -17.51 6.99
CA GLY A 17 -2.27 -17.46 7.55
C GLY A 17 -2.31 -17.19 9.05
N ALA A 18 -1.29 -17.59 9.82
CA ALA A 18 -1.20 -17.28 11.26
C ALA A 18 -0.72 -15.84 11.47
N GLU A 19 0.25 -15.37 10.68
CA GLU A 19 0.77 -14.01 10.69
C GLU A 19 -0.33 -12.99 10.38
N VAL A 20 -1.12 -13.25 9.32
CA VAL A 20 -2.27 -12.40 8.94
C VAL A 20 -3.31 -12.35 10.05
N ARG A 21 -3.66 -13.49 10.68
CA ARG A 21 -4.60 -13.48 11.82
C ARG A 21 -4.07 -12.67 13.00
N ALA A 22 -2.79 -12.82 13.35
CA ALA A 22 -2.18 -12.04 14.43
C ALA A 22 -2.22 -10.54 14.16
N ALA A 23 -1.91 -10.10 12.92
CA ALA A 23 -2.02 -8.71 12.54
C ALA A 23 -3.47 -8.19 12.56
N THR A 24 -4.44 -9.03 12.15
CA THR A 24 -5.87 -8.71 12.21
C THR A 24 -6.35 -8.52 13.65
N GLU A 25 -5.93 -9.39 14.57
CA GLU A 25 -6.22 -9.29 16.02
C GLU A 25 -5.62 -8.00 16.60
N GLY A 26 -4.49 -7.51 16.05
CA GLY A 26 -3.87 -6.23 16.39
C GLY A 26 -4.52 -4.99 15.75
N GLY A 27 -5.63 -5.17 15.02
CA GLY A 27 -6.42 -4.07 14.45
C GLY A 27 -6.10 -3.73 12.99
N ALA A 28 -5.35 -4.56 12.27
CA ALA A 28 -5.21 -4.39 10.82
C ALA A 28 -6.57 -4.52 10.13
N THR A 29 -6.81 -3.67 9.13
CA THR A 29 -8.08 -3.63 8.37
C THR A 29 -7.88 -3.96 6.89
N ILE A 30 -6.65 -4.02 6.41
CA ILE A 30 -6.24 -4.35 5.05
C ILE A 30 -5.01 -5.26 5.18
N ILE A 31 -4.77 -6.13 4.21
CA ILE A 31 -3.52 -6.90 4.09
C ILE A 31 -2.81 -6.48 2.81
N HIS A 32 -1.62 -5.93 2.95
CA HIS A 32 -0.80 -5.48 1.81
C HIS A 32 0.08 -6.60 1.28
N VAL A 33 0.11 -6.74 -0.05
CA VAL A 33 0.76 -7.85 -0.76
C VAL A 33 1.68 -7.29 -1.83
N ASP A 34 2.99 -7.29 -1.57
CA ASP A 34 4.02 -6.79 -2.48
C ASP A 34 4.37 -7.80 -3.57
N ILE A 35 3.99 -7.51 -4.81
CA ILE A 35 4.25 -8.34 -6.00
C ILE A 35 5.43 -7.77 -6.78
N MET A 36 6.48 -8.56 -6.94
CA MET A 36 7.72 -8.17 -7.61
C MET A 36 8.13 -9.22 -8.65
N ASP A 37 8.59 -8.79 -9.82
CA ASP A 37 8.88 -9.66 -10.98
C ASP A 37 10.37 -9.80 -11.32
N GLY A 38 11.26 -9.12 -10.60
CA GLY A 38 12.69 -9.11 -10.90
C GLY A 38 13.09 -8.24 -12.10
N HIS A 39 12.14 -7.47 -12.67
CA HIS A 39 12.37 -6.58 -13.80
C HIS A 39 12.13 -5.12 -13.41
N PHE A 40 10.91 -4.77 -13.01
CA PHE A 40 10.62 -3.43 -12.51
C PHE A 40 11.42 -3.10 -11.24
N VAL A 41 11.62 -4.10 -10.36
CA VAL A 41 12.46 -4.03 -9.15
C VAL A 41 13.41 -5.23 -9.11
N PRO A 42 14.60 -5.11 -8.49
CA PRO A 42 15.62 -6.18 -8.46
C PRO A 42 15.31 -7.26 -7.41
N ASN A 43 14.07 -7.66 -7.28
CA ASN A 43 13.61 -8.71 -6.36
C ASN A 43 12.45 -9.47 -6.98
N LEU A 44 12.28 -10.72 -6.56
CA LEU A 44 11.17 -11.60 -6.96
C LEU A 44 10.44 -12.04 -5.70
N THR A 45 9.11 -11.89 -5.64
CA THR A 45 8.36 -12.24 -4.43
C THR A 45 7.33 -13.33 -4.68
N ILE A 46 6.08 -12.97 -4.89
CA ILE A 46 4.92 -13.88 -4.94
C ILE A 46 4.02 -13.53 -6.13
N GLY A 47 3.06 -14.40 -6.39
CA GLY A 47 2.12 -14.22 -7.49
C GLY A 47 0.69 -14.65 -7.13
N PRO A 48 -0.24 -14.72 -8.11
CA PRO A 48 -1.66 -15.04 -7.90
C PRO A 48 -1.93 -16.30 -7.05
N PRO A 49 -1.14 -17.39 -7.11
CA PRO A 49 -1.38 -18.57 -6.27
C PRO A 49 -1.27 -18.30 -4.76
N VAL A 50 -0.38 -17.37 -4.35
CA VAL A 50 -0.26 -16.97 -2.93
C VAL A 50 -1.44 -16.09 -2.53
N VAL A 51 -1.84 -15.13 -3.37
CA VAL A 51 -3.04 -14.30 -3.15
C VAL A 51 -4.28 -15.20 -2.98
N LYS A 52 -4.48 -16.19 -3.84
CA LYS A 52 -5.57 -17.17 -3.74
C LYS A 52 -5.53 -17.98 -2.44
N SER A 53 -4.34 -18.24 -1.92
CA SER A 53 -4.18 -18.94 -0.63
C SER A 53 -4.48 -18.02 0.54
N LEU A 54 -4.05 -16.76 0.49
CA LEU A 54 -4.35 -15.74 1.48
C LEU A 54 -5.86 -15.45 1.55
N ARG A 55 -6.55 -15.34 0.40
CA ARG A 55 -8.01 -15.13 0.35
C ARG A 55 -8.79 -16.16 1.19
N ARG A 56 -8.30 -17.40 1.25
CA ARG A 56 -8.93 -18.45 2.10
C ARG A 56 -8.61 -18.29 3.58
N ALA A 57 -7.61 -17.51 3.94
CA ALA A 57 -7.13 -17.34 5.31
C ALA A 57 -7.65 -16.08 6.01
N THR A 58 -8.21 -15.10 5.25
CA THR A 58 -8.71 -13.83 5.77
C THR A 58 -9.89 -13.33 4.98
N GLU A 59 -10.79 -12.58 5.63
CA GLU A 59 -11.86 -11.81 4.98
C GLU A 59 -11.49 -10.33 4.78
N LEU A 60 -10.33 -9.90 5.30
CA LEU A 60 -9.87 -8.51 5.09
C LEU A 60 -9.55 -8.26 3.62
N PRO A 61 -9.72 -7.03 3.13
CA PRO A 61 -9.27 -6.66 1.81
C PRO A 61 -7.81 -7.01 1.57
N LEU A 62 -7.53 -7.64 0.42
CA LEU A 62 -6.17 -7.90 -0.07
C LEU A 62 -5.80 -6.80 -1.05
N ASP A 63 -4.85 -5.97 -0.66
CA ASP A 63 -4.29 -4.88 -1.45
C ASP A 63 -3.01 -5.34 -2.15
N CYS A 64 -3.11 -5.62 -3.45
CA CYS A 64 -2.02 -6.11 -4.28
C CYS A 64 -1.28 -4.95 -4.95
N HIS A 65 -0.07 -4.67 -4.47
CA HIS A 65 0.84 -3.66 -5.00
C HIS A 65 1.74 -4.29 -6.08
N LEU A 66 1.48 -3.93 -7.34
CA LEU A 66 2.15 -4.53 -8.50
C LEU A 66 3.41 -3.74 -8.88
N MET A 67 4.56 -4.15 -8.35
CA MET A 67 5.90 -3.69 -8.74
C MET A 67 6.43 -4.58 -9.89
N ILE A 68 5.74 -4.56 -11.01
CA ILE A 68 6.02 -5.42 -12.17
C ILE A 68 6.00 -4.63 -13.48
N GLU A 69 6.73 -5.11 -14.49
CA GLU A 69 6.55 -4.65 -15.86
C GLU A 69 5.23 -5.18 -16.43
N ASN A 70 4.62 -4.41 -17.33
CA ASN A 70 3.37 -4.78 -18.03
C ASN A 70 2.23 -5.22 -17.09
N PRO A 71 1.83 -4.42 -16.08
CA PRO A 71 0.81 -4.84 -15.11
C PRO A 71 -0.54 -5.18 -15.75
N ASP A 72 -0.89 -4.60 -16.90
CA ASP A 72 -2.12 -4.88 -17.64
C ASP A 72 -2.32 -6.39 -17.92
N GLU A 73 -1.23 -7.15 -18.12
CA GLU A 73 -1.28 -8.58 -18.41
C GLU A 73 -1.65 -9.42 -17.19
N PHE A 74 -1.40 -8.91 -15.97
CA PHE A 74 -1.54 -9.65 -14.73
C PHE A 74 -2.74 -9.23 -13.88
N ILE A 75 -3.29 -8.01 -14.07
CA ILE A 75 -4.45 -7.51 -13.33
C ILE A 75 -5.60 -8.54 -13.30
N PRO A 76 -6.03 -9.15 -14.43
CA PRO A 76 -7.12 -10.14 -14.40
C PRO A 76 -6.81 -11.33 -13.49
N ALA A 77 -5.57 -11.82 -13.51
CA ALA A 77 -5.17 -12.98 -12.73
C ALA A 77 -5.13 -12.69 -11.22
N PHE A 78 -4.73 -11.48 -10.82
CA PHE A 78 -4.76 -11.07 -9.42
C PHE A 78 -6.19 -10.85 -8.92
N ALA A 79 -7.05 -10.24 -9.71
CA ALA A 79 -8.46 -10.07 -9.40
C ALA A 79 -9.15 -11.44 -9.23
N GLU A 80 -8.94 -12.38 -10.15
CA GLU A 80 -9.48 -13.76 -10.07
C GLU A 80 -8.93 -14.51 -8.85
N ALA A 81 -7.70 -14.22 -8.43
CA ALA A 81 -7.09 -14.81 -7.24
C ALA A 81 -7.70 -14.28 -5.94
N GLY A 82 -8.47 -13.19 -5.98
CA GLY A 82 -9.17 -12.59 -4.84
C GLY A 82 -8.52 -11.33 -4.29
N ALA A 83 -7.77 -10.59 -5.13
CA ALA A 83 -7.38 -9.22 -4.81
C ALA A 83 -8.64 -8.32 -4.80
N ASP A 84 -8.81 -7.55 -3.73
CA ASP A 84 -9.89 -6.55 -3.62
C ASP A 84 -9.40 -5.18 -4.12
N TRP A 85 -8.12 -4.89 -3.88
CA TRP A 85 -7.45 -3.66 -4.30
C TRP A 85 -6.23 -4.01 -5.13
N ILE A 86 -5.98 -3.23 -6.18
CA ILE A 86 -4.80 -3.37 -7.03
C ILE A 86 -4.22 -2.00 -7.29
N SER A 87 -2.93 -1.83 -6.99
CA SER A 87 -2.17 -0.64 -7.33
C SER A 87 -1.06 -0.93 -8.35
N VAL A 88 -0.87 0.01 -9.25
CA VAL A 88 0.12 -0.06 -10.33
C VAL A 88 1.00 1.18 -10.33
N HIS A 89 2.27 1.00 -10.61
CA HIS A 89 3.21 2.11 -10.72
C HIS A 89 2.94 2.96 -11.96
N GLN A 90 2.87 4.28 -11.78
CA GLN A 90 2.86 5.27 -12.87
C GLN A 90 3.99 4.99 -13.87
N GLU A 91 5.17 4.63 -13.37
CA GLU A 91 6.39 4.40 -14.13
C GLU A 91 6.35 3.11 -14.96
N ALA A 92 5.51 2.15 -14.59
CA ALA A 92 5.34 0.86 -15.29
C ALA A 92 4.20 0.91 -16.33
N CYS A 93 3.33 1.91 -16.29
CA CYS A 93 2.13 1.98 -17.11
C CYS A 93 2.31 2.90 -18.33
N ARG A 94 2.36 2.33 -19.52
CA ARG A 94 2.41 3.12 -20.78
C ARG A 94 1.12 3.94 -21.00
N HIS A 95 -0.03 3.43 -20.59
CA HIS A 95 -1.36 4.05 -20.72
C HIS A 95 -2.12 3.96 -19.39
N LEU A 96 -1.65 4.70 -18.38
CA LEU A 96 -2.15 4.62 -17.00
C LEU A 96 -3.68 4.73 -16.90
N ASN A 97 -4.31 5.66 -17.61
CA ASN A 97 -5.76 5.82 -17.61
C ASN A 97 -6.47 4.50 -18.01
N ARG A 98 -6.01 3.83 -19.06
CA ARG A 98 -6.56 2.55 -19.51
C ARG A 98 -6.33 1.46 -18.44
N THR A 99 -5.15 1.40 -17.83
CA THR A 99 -4.81 0.42 -16.79
C THR A 99 -5.71 0.57 -15.57
N LEU A 100 -5.97 1.80 -15.12
CA LEU A 100 -6.87 2.07 -13.98
C LEU A 100 -8.31 1.63 -14.30
N HIS A 101 -8.80 1.89 -15.51
CA HIS A 101 -10.11 1.39 -15.94
C HIS A 101 -10.15 -0.16 -16.05
N LEU A 102 -9.04 -0.80 -16.43
CA LEU A 102 -8.95 -2.26 -16.44
C LEU A 102 -9.09 -2.81 -15.01
N ILE A 103 -8.41 -2.23 -14.00
CA ILE A 103 -8.57 -2.64 -12.60
C ILE A 103 -10.04 -2.53 -12.19
N LYS A 104 -10.67 -1.38 -12.43
CA LYS A 104 -12.09 -1.14 -12.08
C LYS A 104 -13.05 -2.09 -12.81
N SER A 105 -12.74 -2.52 -14.04
CA SER A 105 -13.56 -3.48 -14.80
C SER A 105 -13.57 -4.89 -14.20
N HIS A 106 -12.65 -5.16 -13.28
CA HIS A 106 -12.59 -6.40 -12.50
C HIS A 106 -13.14 -6.23 -11.06
N ASP A 107 -13.93 -5.17 -10.82
CA ASP A 107 -14.53 -4.85 -9.51
C ASP A 107 -13.50 -4.64 -8.39
N CYS A 108 -12.25 -4.30 -8.75
CA CYS A 108 -11.20 -3.97 -7.79
C CYS A 108 -11.09 -2.46 -7.57
N VAL A 109 -10.75 -2.08 -6.34
CA VAL A 109 -10.38 -0.71 -5.96
C VAL A 109 -9.06 -0.36 -6.65
N ALA A 110 -9.04 0.74 -7.41
CA ALA A 110 -7.92 1.09 -8.29
C ALA A 110 -6.96 2.08 -7.63
N GLY A 111 -5.72 1.66 -7.43
CA GLY A 111 -4.63 2.47 -6.91
C GLY A 111 -3.59 2.85 -7.96
N VAL A 112 -2.99 4.01 -7.79
CA VAL A 112 -1.79 4.43 -8.52
C VAL A 112 -0.64 4.67 -7.57
N VAL A 113 0.55 4.22 -7.96
CA VAL A 113 1.77 4.32 -7.16
C VAL A 113 2.76 5.27 -7.80
N ILE A 114 3.45 6.07 -6.99
CA ILE A 114 4.60 6.88 -7.43
C ILE A 114 5.85 6.60 -6.61
N ASN A 115 6.96 6.43 -7.30
CA ASN A 115 8.29 6.28 -6.70
C ASN A 115 8.77 7.57 -6.00
N PRO A 116 9.77 7.51 -5.11
CA PRO A 116 10.31 8.71 -4.44
C PRO A 116 10.74 9.81 -5.41
N ALA A 117 11.24 9.47 -6.60
CA ALA A 117 11.70 10.45 -7.60
C ALA A 117 10.58 10.99 -8.52
N THR A 118 9.37 10.36 -8.53
CA THR A 118 8.27 10.74 -9.43
C THR A 118 7.44 11.87 -8.84
N PRO A 119 7.27 13.02 -9.51
CA PRO A 119 6.44 14.11 -9.01
C PRO A 119 4.95 13.76 -8.96
N VAL A 120 4.22 14.33 -8.00
CA VAL A 120 2.75 14.18 -7.90
C VAL A 120 2.01 14.69 -9.14
N ASP A 121 2.54 15.71 -9.80
CA ASP A 121 1.92 16.33 -10.98
C ASP A 121 1.78 15.37 -12.17
N THR A 122 2.55 14.26 -12.19
CA THR A 122 2.38 13.19 -13.20
C THR A 122 1.02 12.51 -13.12
N LEU A 123 0.33 12.63 -11.98
CA LEU A 123 -0.98 12.03 -11.74
C LEU A 123 -2.16 12.98 -12.01
N ALA A 124 -1.90 14.25 -12.40
CA ALA A 124 -2.92 15.31 -12.48
C ALA A 124 -4.17 14.91 -13.29
N GLU A 125 -3.98 14.12 -14.37
CA GLU A 125 -5.03 13.69 -15.31
C GLU A 125 -5.74 12.40 -14.90
N VAL A 126 -5.36 11.78 -13.76
CA VAL A 126 -5.97 10.51 -13.30
C VAL A 126 -6.48 10.56 -11.86
N LEU A 127 -6.26 11.66 -11.14
CA LEU A 127 -6.67 11.80 -9.73
C LEU A 127 -8.20 11.76 -9.52
N ASP A 128 -8.99 11.98 -10.55
CA ASP A 128 -10.45 11.91 -10.51
C ASP A 128 -11.01 10.50 -10.72
N ILE A 129 -10.17 9.57 -11.18
CA ILE A 129 -10.56 8.19 -11.45
C ILE A 129 -9.94 7.17 -10.49
N VAL A 130 -8.89 7.53 -9.76
CA VAL A 130 -8.27 6.63 -8.77
C VAL A 130 -9.06 6.63 -7.46
N ASP A 131 -9.05 5.50 -6.77
CA ASP A 131 -9.64 5.36 -5.46
C ASP A 131 -8.61 5.64 -4.35
N TYR A 132 -7.31 5.42 -4.63
CA TYR A 132 -6.21 5.78 -3.74
C TYR A 132 -4.91 6.05 -4.50
N VAL A 133 -4.03 6.81 -3.87
CA VAL A 133 -2.67 7.08 -4.33
C VAL A 133 -1.69 6.54 -3.30
N LEU A 134 -0.86 5.60 -3.71
CA LEU A 134 0.22 5.05 -2.89
C LEU A 134 1.52 5.83 -3.13
N VAL A 135 2.03 6.45 -2.09
CA VAL A 135 3.32 7.14 -2.11
C VAL A 135 4.41 6.21 -1.58
N MET A 136 5.35 5.83 -2.44
CA MET A 136 6.53 5.11 -1.99
C MET A 136 7.43 6.05 -1.19
N SER A 137 7.70 5.68 0.06
CA SER A 137 8.62 6.41 0.95
C SER A 137 9.96 5.70 1.13
N VAL A 138 10.21 4.69 0.32
CA VAL A 138 11.50 4.03 0.06
C VAL A 138 11.61 3.73 -1.43
N ASN A 139 12.78 3.37 -1.94
CA ASN A 139 12.86 2.79 -3.28
C ASN A 139 12.26 1.38 -3.25
N PRO A 140 11.29 1.05 -4.14
CA PRO A 140 10.65 -0.26 -4.12
C PRO A 140 11.65 -1.41 -4.37
N GLY A 141 11.34 -2.62 -3.84
CA GLY A 141 12.12 -3.83 -4.07
C GLY A 141 12.52 -4.61 -2.81
N PHE A 142 12.66 -3.97 -1.66
CA PHE A 142 13.08 -4.66 -0.41
C PHE A 142 12.38 -4.07 0.81
N GLY A 143 12.05 -4.93 1.78
CA GLY A 143 11.56 -4.51 3.08
C GLY A 143 12.66 -3.96 4.00
N GLY A 144 12.27 -3.33 5.12
CA GLY A 144 13.19 -2.87 6.16
C GLY A 144 14.07 -1.67 5.82
N GLN A 145 13.77 -0.93 4.76
CA GLN A 145 14.50 0.26 4.36
C GLN A 145 14.17 1.48 5.25
N LYS A 146 15.08 2.45 5.29
CA LYS A 146 14.86 3.72 5.97
C LYS A 146 13.89 4.60 5.19
N PHE A 147 12.97 5.21 5.92
CA PHE A 147 12.04 6.21 5.40
C PHE A 147 12.78 7.38 4.73
N ILE A 148 12.30 7.82 3.59
CA ILE A 148 12.81 8.99 2.85
C ILE A 148 11.96 10.21 3.22
N PRO A 149 12.46 11.13 4.08
CA PRO A 149 11.65 12.24 4.62
C PRO A 149 11.10 13.20 3.57
N SER A 150 11.79 13.35 2.43
CA SER A 150 11.34 14.22 1.35
C SER A 150 10.00 13.78 0.73
N THR A 151 9.56 12.53 0.95
CA THR A 151 8.27 12.05 0.44
C THR A 151 7.07 12.59 1.22
N LEU A 152 7.26 13.12 2.42
CA LEU A 152 6.19 13.76 3.20
C LEU A 152 5.52 14.90 2.44
N HIS A 153 6.29 15.70 1.69
CA HIS A 153 5.71 16.80 0.91
C HIS A 153 4.75 16.32 -0.19
N LYS A 154 4.94 15.10 -0.73
CA LYS A 154 4.03 14.53 -1.73
C LYS A 154 2.67 14.21 -1.13
N MET A 155 2.64 13.63 0.07
CA MET A 155 1.39 13.37 0.80
C MET A 155 0.66 14.68 1.11
N GLN A 156 1.40 15.72 1.54
CA GLN A 156 0.85 17.06 1.76
C GLN A 156 0.28 17.67 0.47
N GLN A 157 1.01 17.56 -0.63
CA GLN A 157 0.56 18.04 -1.95
C GLN A 157 -0.70 17.31 -2.40
N LEU A 158 -0.74 15.98 -2.29
CA LEU A 158 -1.92 15.17 -2.58
C LEU A 158 -3.12 15.57 -1.69
N ALA A 159 -2.91 15.72 -0.39
CA ALA A 159 -3.98 16.15 0.53
C ALA A 159 -4.52 17.54 0.17
N GLN A 160 -3.66 18.46 -0.23
CA GLN A 160 -4.04 19.80 -0.70
C GLN A 160 -4.84 19.75 -2.01
N ILE A 161 -4.35 19.01 -3.02
CA ILE A 161 -5.05 18.86 -4.31
C ILE A 161 -6.42 18.23 -4.08
N ARG A 162 -6.50 17.17 -3.28
CA ARG A 162 -7.75 16.50 -2.93
C ARG A 162 -8.76 17.47 -2.33
N SER A 163 -8.35 18.27 -1.36
CA SER A 163 -9.20 19.26 -0.71
C SER A 163 -9.66 20.36 -1.67
N GLN A 164 -8.74 20.90 -2.47
CA GLN A 164 -9.04 21.99 -3.41
C GLN A 164 -9.98 21.56 -4.55
N ARG A 165 -9.84 20.33 -5.03
CA ARG A 165 -10.63 19.79 -6.16
C ARG A 165 -11.85 19.00 -5.69
N GLY A 166 -12.03 18.73 -4.39
CA GLY A 166 -13.12 17.92 -3.86
C GLY A 166 -13.07 16.45 -4.31
N LEU A 167 -11.86 15.88 -4.45
CA LEU A 167 -11.65 14.53 -4.95
C LEU A 167 -11.78 13.49 -3.84
N PRO A 168 -12.25 12.25 -4.14
CA PRO A 168 -12.54 11.25 -3.11
C PRO A 168 -11.36 10.34 -2.77
N TYR A 169 -10.24 10.36 -3.52
CA TYR A 169 -9.15 9.40 -3.33
C TYR A 169 -8.54 9.46 -1.95
N ARG A 170 -8.03 8.32 -1.52
CA ARG A 170 -7.31 8.16 -0.26
C ARG A 170 -5.79 8.24 -0.50
N ILE A 171 -5.03 8.54 0.55
CA ILE A 171 -3.56 8.58 0.48
C ILE A 171 -3.02 7.42 1.30
N GLU A 172 -2.30 6.55 0.61
CA GLU A 172 -1.57 5.44 1.18
C GLU A 172 -0.06 5.73 1.15
N VAL A 173 0.68 5.14 2.06
CA VAL A 173 2.14 5.25 2.13
C VAL A 173 2.76 3.90 2.36
N ASP A 174 3.82 3.58 1.63
CA ASP A 174 4.60 2.36 1.82
C ASP A 174 6.10 2.66 1.88
N GLY A 175 6.73 2.10 2.91
CA GLY A 175 8.18 2.12 3.12
C GLY A 175 8.63 2.86 4.38
N GLY A 176 9.25 2.13 5.30
CA GLY A 176 9.84 2.69 6.51
C GLY A 176 8.82 3.28 7.50
N VAL A 177 7.54 2.89 7.40
CA VAL A 177 6.52 3.25 8.38
C VAL A 177 6.74 2.45 9.65
N ALA A 178 7.05 3.16 10.73
CA ALA A 178 7.38 2.61 12.05
C ALA A 178 7.00 3.61 13.14
N LEU A 179 7.20 3.25 14.41
CA LEU A 179 6.78 4.08 15.55
C LEU A 179 7.41 5.48 15.56
N ASP A 180 8.61 5.63 15.02
CA ASP A 180 9.35 6.89 14.93
C ASP A 180 8.95 7.77 13.73
N THR A 181 8.30 7.20 12.70
CA THR A 181 7.92 7.93 11.48
C THR A 181 6.40 8.11 11.33
N VAL A 182 5.59 7.24 11.92
CA VAL A 182 4.14 7.16 11.70
C VAL A 182 3.41 8.47 12.00
N ALA A 183 3.83 9.20 13.04
CA ALA A 183 3.17 10.46 13.41
C ALA A 183 3.35 11.55 12.35
N GLU A 184 4.55 11.65 11.74
CA GLU A 184 4.83 12.61 10.67
C GLU A 184 4.09 12.24 9.38
N VAL A 185 4.07 10.95 9.05
CA VAL A 185 3.36 10.39 7.90
C VAL A 185 1.86 10.69 7.98
N VAL A 186 1.26 10.43 9.14
CA VAL A 186 -0.15 10.74 9.40
C VAL A 186 -0.39 12.24 9.27
N ARG A 187 0.41 13.10 9.91
CA ARG A 187 0.26 14.57 9.80
C ARG A 187 0.41 15.07 8.36
N ALA A 188 1.23 14.42 7.55
CA ALA A 188 1.41 14.77 6.13
C ALA A 188 0.20 14.46 5.25
N GLY A 189 -0.73 13.62 5.71
CA GLY A 189 -1.95 13.35 4.96
C GLY A 189 -2.27 11.88 4.73
N ALA A 190 -1.38 10.95 5.02
CA ALA A 190 -1.64 9.53 4.85
C ALA A 190 -2.80 9.05 5.73
N GLU A 191 -3.58 8.13 5.20
CA GLU A 191 -4.76 7.52 5.82
C GLU A 191 -4.65 5.99 5.88
N ILE A 192 -3.87 5.40 4.95
CA ILE A 192 -3.57 3.97 4.88
C ILE A 192 -2.06 3.82 5.07
N LEU A 193 -1.67 3.01 6.04
CA LEU A 193 -0.29 2.87 6.48
C LEU A 193 0.20 1.46 6.19
N VAL A 194 1.05 1.30 5.17
CA VAL A 194 1.69 0.02 4.90
C VAL A 194 2.89 -0.14 5.82
N ALA A 195 2.89 -1.21 6.61
CA ALA A 195 3.94 -1.52 7.57
C ALA A 195 4.31 -3.00 7.55
N GLY A 196 5.48 -3.33 7.02
CA GLY A 196 5.99 -4.70 7.01
C GLY A 196 6.80 -5.00 8.26
N ASN A 197 8.04 -4.55 8.29
CA ASN A 197 9.01 -4.84 9.35
C ASN A 197 8.56 -4.34 10.73
N ALA A 198 7.84 -3.24 10.81
CA ALA A 198 7.31 -2.72 12.08
C ALA A 198 6.25 -3.64 12.70
N VAL A 199 5.57 -4.47 11.90
CA VAL A 199 4.57 -5.45 12.38
C VAL A 199 5.20 -6.82 12.53
N PHE A 200 5.89 -7.35 11.50
CA PHE A 200 6.33 -8.75 11.44
C PHE A 200 7.82 -8.96 11.73
N GLY A 201 8.63 -7.91 11.76
CA GLY A 201 10.09 -8.04 11.81
C GLY A 201 10.65 -8.61 13.11
N SER A 202 9.97 -8.44 14.22
CA SER A 202 10.36 -9.00 15.53
C SER A 202 9.22 -8.93 16.54
N GLY A 203 9.23 -9.82 17.52
CA GLY A 203 8.28 -9.82 18.64
C GLY A 203 6.92 -10.41 18.24
N ASP A 204 5.85 -9.81 18.78
CA ASP A 204 4.46 -10.26 18.62
C ASP A 204 3.74 -9.36 17.60
N PRO A 205 3.35 -9.88 16.42
CA PRO A 205 2.68 -9.09 15.39
C PRO A 205 1.39 -8.41 15.87
N THR A 206 0.62 -9.04 16.74
CA THR A 206 -0.60 -8.46 17.31
C THR A 206 -0.28 -7.18 18.10
N LYS A 207 0.67 -7.26 19.02
CA LYS A 207 1.07 -6.09 19.85
C LYS A 207 1.73 -5.00 19.04
N ASN A 208 2.51 -5.39 18.03
CA ASN A 208 3.18 -4.43 17.14
C ASN A 208 2.15 -3.64 16.33
N ALA A 209 1.18 -4.33 15.72
CA ALA A 209 0.10 -3.72 14.95
C ALA A 209 -0.76 -2.80 15.83
N GLU A 210 -1.19 -3.28 17.02
CA GLU A 210 -1.96 -2.48 17.99
C GLU A 210 -1.22 -1.21 18.41
N THR A 211 0.07 -1.31 18.72
CA THR A 211 0.88 -0.17 19.15
C THR A 211 1.06 0.84 18.03
N LEU A 212 1.34 0.38 16.81
CA LEU A 212 1.51 1.24 15.64
C LEU A 212 0.20 1.97 15.30
N LEU A 213 -0.92 1.26 15.26
CA LEU A 213 -2.25 1.82 14.96
C LEU A 213 -2.68 2.84 16.02
N ARG A 214 -2.43 2.56 17.30
CA ARG A 214 -2.70 3.51 18.39
C ARG A 214 -1.90 4.79 18.21
N THR A 215 -0.59 4.71 17.98
CA THR A 215 0.29 5.87 17.77
C THR A 215 -0.16 6.69 16.54
N ALA A 216 -0.56 6.02 15.46
CA ALA A 216 -1.09 6.65 14.26
C ALA A 216 -2.42 7.39 14.54
N THR A 217 -3.32 6.77 15.29
CA THR A 217 -4.63 7.34 15.64
C THR A 217 -4.48 8.57 16.55
N GLU A 218 -3.59 8.50 17.54
CA GLU A 218 -3.26 9.65 18.40
C GLU A 218 -2.71 10.83 17.60
N ALA A 219 -1.83 10.56 16.62
CA ALA A 219 -1.31 11.60 15.72
C ALA A 219 -2.40 12.21 14.83
N ALA A 220 -3.39 11.43 14.39
CA ALA A 220 -4.52 11.92 13.60
C ALA A 220 -5.42 12.88 14.37
N LEU A 221 -5.63 12.64 15.66
CA LEU A 221 -6.42 13.53 16.54
C LEU A 221 -5.76 14.91 16.76
N GLN A 222 -4.44 15.00 16.54
CA GLN A 222 -3.65 16.22 16.66
C GLN A 222 -3.57 17.02 15.33
N ARG A 223 -4.22 16.55 14.26
CA ARG A 223 -4.41 17.30 13.02
C ARG A 223 -5.49 18.39 13.28
N VAL A 224 -5.06 19.57 13.69
CA VAL A 224 -5.88 20.77 13.82
C VAL A 224 -5.57 21.75 12.70
#